data_c59f131d08d7e5c6150af93314b6bd46
#
_entry.id   c59f131d08d7e5c6150af93314b6bd46
#
_cell.length_a   1.000
_cell.length_b   1.000
_cell.length_c   1.000
_cell.angle_alpha   90.00
_cell.angle_beta   90.00
_cell.angle_gamma   90.00
#
_symmetry.space_group_name_H-M   'P 1'
#
loop_
_entity.id
_entity.type
_entity.pdbx_description
1 polymer ?
#
loop_
_entity_poly.entity_id
_entity_poly.type
_entity_poly.pdbx_seq_one_letter_code
_entity_poly.pdbx_strand_id
1 'polypeptide(L)'
;MVKPADFQAAVDQFSDWRWRLNNLYWITDKEGKRVRFEMNWAQMTFFEQMHYLNVLLKARQLGLTTFIQIFMLDACVFNRDIRAGTIAHTLGDAQTIFRDKVKYPYDNLPEGIREAVPIVRDNQTELLLGNNSSIRVGTSLRSGTLQYLHISEYGKLCAKYPEKAREVRTGALNTVQAGQLVFIESTAEGQEGHFYNLCEDAQVKHRQASALTPLDFKFHFFPWWKEPQYSIDPAGVIITDAFAKYFRTLVDQGVTLTDGQKAWYVKKAETQLGDMKREYPSSPAEAFEASVEGAYYSDQMAVADAEERIGIYPHVAGYPVHTISDIGMDDTNSVWLFQVLPSRVRMIGYFEHTGTGMDGMLDELERRAEEHGYVYGVHNMPHDIRVREWTRGGMTRIEIMLKEVKARNLGAVRKVERAYVHDRISGTRRILAKVEFDQAGCSQGVKCLRNYRKEWDEDLGVFRDEPLHNWASHGADAFGGLAIIFTGLAAEPLKPEPKPLPTFQTMTFNDFVNSTPTYDSEHV
;
A
#
# COMPACT_ATOMS: atom_id res chain seq x y z
N MET A 1 -21.54 -32.29 -48.79
CA MET A 1 -22.37 -32.41 -47.55
C MET A 1 -21.45 -32.87 -46.42
N VAL A 2 -21.37 -32.07 -45.34
CA VAL A 2 -20.60 -32.46 -44.13
C VAL A 2 -21.31 -33.65 -43.48
N LYS A 3 -20.57 -34.66 -43.03
CA LYS A 3 -21.19 -35.81 -42.36
C LYS A 3 -21.84 -35.37 -41.05
N PRO A 4 -23.01 -35.92 -40.63
CA PRO A 4 -23.65 -35.51 -39.39
C PRO A 4 -22.77 -35.59 -38.14
N ALA A 5 -21.87 -36.58 -38.06
CA ALA A 5 -20.91 -36.72 -36.97
C ALA A 5 -19.89 -35.58 -36.93
N ASP A 6 -19.40 -35.12 -38.09
CA ASP A 6 -18.44 -34.00 -38.19
C ASP A 6 -19.11 -32.67 -37.80
N PHE A 7 -20.41 -32.53 -38.13
CA PHE A 7 -21.21 -31.36 -37.72
C PHE A 7 -21.42 -31.30 -36.21
N GLN A 8 -21.77 -32.44 -35.58
CA GLN A 8 -21.97 -32.48 -34.14
C GLN A 8 -20.65 -32.21 -33.38
N ALA A 9 -19.55 -32.78 -33.83
CA ALA A 9 -18.22 -32.50 -33.26
C ALA A 9 -17.84 -31.03 -33.37
N ALA A 10 -18.17 -30.36 -34.48
CA ALA A 10 -17.96 -28.91 -34.61
C ALA A 10 -18.86 -28.13 -33.65
N VAL A 11 -20.13 -28.50 -33.50
CA VAL A 11 -21.05 -27.84 -32.54
C VAL A 11 -20.53 -27.98 -31.12
N ASP A 12 -20.05 -29.15 -30.73
CA ASP A 12 -19.52 -29.41 -29.38
C ASP A 12 -18.27 -28.55 -29.12
N GLN A 13 -17.35 -28.46 -30.08
CA GLN A 13 -16.15 -27.60 -29.98
C GLN A 13 -16.52 -26.11 -29.85
N PHE A 14 -17.43 -25.61 -30.68
CA PHE A 14 -17.87 -24.21 -30.64
C PHE A 14 -18.76 -23.90 -29.43
N SER A 15 -19.30 -24.91 -28.75
CA SER A 15 -20.02 -24.75 -27.48
C SER A 15 -19.07 -24.64 -26.28
N ASP A 16 -17.84 -25.12 -26.40
CA ASP A 16 -16.84 -25.07 -25.34
C ASP A 16 -16.09 -23.71 -25.33
N TRP A 17 -16.32 -22.91 -24.31
CA TRP A 17 -15.63 -21.64 -24.09
C TRP A 17 -14.11 -21.80 -24.03
N ARG A 18 -13.62 -22.81 -23.32
CA ARG A 18 -12.19 -23.06 -23.18
C ARG A 18 -11.54 -23.33 -24.53
N TRP A 19 -12.20 -24.13 -25.36
CA TRP A 19 -11.72 -24.40 -26.71
C TRP A 19 -11.72 -23.13 -27.57
N ARG A 20 -12.82 -22.35 -27.60
CA ARG A 20 -12.92 -21.11 -28.40
C ARG A 20 -11.83 -20.11 -28.04
N LEU A 21 -11.65 -19.86 -26.72
CA LEU A 21 -10.65 -18.90 -26.24
C LEU A 21 -9.24 -19.30 -26.69
N ASN A 22 -8.87 -20.58 -26.66
CA ASN A 22 -7.53 -21.04 -27.03
C ASN A 22 -7.32 -21.27 -28.53
N ASN A 23 -8.37 -21.22 -29.36
CA ASN A 23 -8.26 -21.63 -30.76
C ASN A 23 -8.74 -20.60 -31.80
N LEU A 24 -9.55 -19.61 -31.41
CA LEU A 24 -10.15 -18.71 -32.39
C LEU A 24 -9.46 -17.36 -32.51
N TYR A 25 -8.82 -16.88 -31.48
CA TYR A 25 -8.36 -15.50 -31.38
C TYR A 25 -6.88 -15.36 -31.71
N TRP A 26 -6.51 -14.21 -32.29
CA TRP A 26 -5.15 -13.83 -32.57
C TRP A 26 -4.82 -12.55 -31.82
N ILE A 27 -3.62 -12.47 -31.30
CA ILE A 27 -3.08 -11.31 -30.59
C ILE A 27 -1.70 -10.94 -31.14
N THR A 28 -1.23 -9.76 -30.76
CA THR A 28 0.16 -9.37 -30.92
C THR A 28 0.89 -9.65 -29.59
N ASP A 29 1.97 -10.40 -29.61
CA ASP A 29 2.79 -10.68 -28.44
C ASP A 29 3.67 -9.47 -28.03
N LYS A 30 4.49 -9.65 -26.97
CA LYS A 30 5.40 -8.61 -26.47
C LYS A 30 6.50 -8.22 -27.47
N GLU A 31 6.78 -9.08 -28.46
CA GLU A 31 7.76 -8.87 -29.52
C GLU A 31 7.14 -8.27 -30.80
N GLY A 32 5.84 -7.96 -30.77
CA GLY A 32 5.11 -7.43 -31.92
C GLY A 32 4.71 -8.47 -32.96
N LYS A 33 4.85 -9.77 -32.68
CA LYS A 33 4.50 -10.86 -33.58
C LYS A 33 3.04 -11.25 -33.41
N ARG A 34 2.39 -11.56 -34.53
CA ARG A 34 1.05 -12.16 -34.52
C ARG A 34 1.13 -13.61 -34.06
N VAL A 35 0.47 -13.91 -32.94
CA VAL A 35 0.41 -15.25 -32.37
C VAL A 35 -1.04 -15.64 -32.08
N ARG A 36 -1.33 -16.94 -32.05
CA ARG A 36 -2.62 -17.41 -31.56
C ARG A 36 -2.69 -17.18 -30.06
N PHE A 37 -3.82 -16.71 -29.59
CA PHE A 37 -4.07 -16.58 -28.17
C PHE A 37 -4.25 -17.97 -27.55
N GLU A 38 -3.43 -18.28 -26.58
CA GLU A 38 -3.53 -19.45 -25.72
C GLU A 38 -3.39 -18.97 -24.28
N MET A 39 -4.31 -19.40 -23.41
CA MET A 39 -4.31 -18.98 -22.01
C MET A 39 -3.04 -19.47 -21.31
N ASN A 40 -2.27 -18.54 -20.75
CA ASN A 40 -1.15 -18.85 -19.86
C ASN A 40 -1.65 -19.33 -18.49
N TRP A 41 -0.72 -19.69 -17.60
CA TRP A 41 -1.05 -20.20 -16.27
C TRP A 41 -1.95 -19.26 -15.44
N ALA A 42 -1.70 -17.93 -15.47
CA ALA A 42 -2.48 -16.96 -14.71
C ALA A 42 -3.90 -16.81 -15.25
N GLN A 43 -4.02 -16.75 -16.57
CA GLN A 43 -5.29 -16.67 -17.28
C GLN A 43 -6.14 -17.94 -17.09
N MET A 44 -5.50 -19.12 -17.19
CA MET A 44 -6.16 -20.40 -16.96
C MET A 44 -6.63 -20.52 -15.50
N THR A 45 -5.77 -20.19 -14.54
CA THR A 45 -6.13 -20.19 -13.11
C THR A 45 -7.31 -19.27 -12.85
N PHE A 46 -7.29 -18.06 -13.45
CA PHE A 46 -8.40 -17.12 -13.29
C PHE A 46 -9.69 -17.65 -13.94
N PHE A 47 -9.62 -18.17 -15.16
CA PHE A 47 -10.75 -18.75 -15.86
C PHE A 47 -11.45 -19.84 -15.04
N GLU A 48 -10.67 -20.77 -14.46
CA GLU A 48 -11.21 -21.87 -13.65
C GLU A 48 -11.78 -21.43 -12.29
N GLN A 49 -11.30 -20.30 -11.75
CA GLN A 49 -11.69 -19.81 -10.44
C GLN A 49 -12.63 -18.60 -10.47
N MET A 50 -13.04 -18.17 -11.65
CA MET A 50 -13.87 -16.99 -11.85
C MET A 50 -15.15 -17.04 -11.01
N HIS A 51 -15.56 -15.88 -10.51
CA HIS A 51 -16.81 -15.66 -9.80
C HIS A 51 -17.58 -14.51 -10.46
N TYR A 52 -18.75 -14.16 -9.96
CA TYR A 52 -19.54 -13.04 -10.49
C TYR A 52 -18.79 -11.71 -10.35
N LEU A 53 -18.34 -11.38 -9.15
CA LEU A 53 -17.53 -10.20 -8.90
C LEU A 53 -16.10 -10.63 -8.56
N ASN A 54 -15.13 -10.13 -9.32
CA ASN A 54 -13.72 -10.52 -9.21
C ASN A 54 -12.85 -9.31 -8.96
N VAL A 55 -11.99 -9.36 -7.94
CA VAL A 55 -10.93 -8.40 -7.70
C VAL A 55 -9.57 -9.10 -7.80
N LEU A 56 -8.72 -8.59 -8.72
CA LEU A 56 -7.45 -9.21 -9.09
C LEU A 56 -6.28 -8.29 -8.72
N LEU A 57 -5.49 -8.73 -7.76
CA LEU A 57 -4.20 -8.16 -7.43
C LEU A 57 -3.11 -8.96 -8.15
N LYS A 58 -2.29 -8.30 -8.94
CA LYS A 58 -1.38 -9.01 -9.85
C LYS A 58 -0.01 -8.35 -9.96
N ALA A 59 1.01 -9.16 -10.27
CA ALA A 59 2.25 -8.66 -10.84
C ALA A 59 2.03 -8.12 -12.26
N ARG A 60 2.93 -7.30 -12.75
CA ARG A 60 2.86 -6.72 -14.10
C ARG A 60 2.90 -7.77 -15.20
N GLN A 61 2.31 -7.43 -16.34
CA GLN A 61 2.46 -8.14 -17.64
C GLN A 61 2.07 -9.63 -17.64
N LEU A 62 1.14 -10.06 -16.79
CA LEU A 62 0.59 -11.42 -16.78
C LEU A 62 -0.51 -11.66 -17.82
N GLY A 63 -0.84 -10.65 -18.64
CA GLY A 63 -1.80 -10.77 -19.73
C GLY A 63 -3.27 -10.84 -19.32
N LEU A 64 -3.61 -10.59 -18.05
CA LEU A 64 -4.99 -10.69 -17.54
C LEU A 64 -5.95 -9.71 -18.24
N THR A 65 -5.53 -8.47 -18.51
CA THR A 65 -6.31 -7.50 -19.30
C THR A 65 -6.65 -8.06 -20.70
N THR A 66 -5.68 -8.72 -21.36
CA THR A 66 -5.90 -9.33 -22.67
C THR A 66 -6.91 -10.47 -22.59
N PHE A 67 -6.77 -11.35 -21.60
CA PHE A 67 -7.70 -12.43 -21.36
C PHE A 67 -9.13 -11.93 -21.14
N ILE A 68 -9.33 -10.96 -20.25
CA ILE A 68 -10.65 -10.41 -19.93
C ILE A 68 -11.30 -9.80 -21.17
N GLN A 69 -10.55 -9.07 -21.99
CA GLN A 69 -11.09 -8.49 -23.24
C GLN A 69 -11.49 -9.56 -24.26
N ILE A 70 -10.67 -10.60 -24.43
CA ILE A 70 -10.99 -11.72 -25.34
C ILE A 70 -12.20 -12.49 -24.82
N PHE A 71 -12.27 -12.74 -23.50
CA PHE A 71 -13.41 -13.38 -22.86
C PHE A 71 -14.73 -12.61 -23.09
N MET A 72 -14.70 -11.28 -22.94
CA MET A 72 -15.85 -10.42 -23.18
C MET A 72 -16.21 -10.37 -24.66
N LEU A 73 -15.20 -10.35 -25.56
CA LEU A 73 -15.41 -10.41 -27.00
C LEU A 73 -16.06 -11.75 -27.40
N ASP A 74 -15.57 -12.86 -26.90
CA ASP A 74 -16.15 -14.19 -27.14
C ASP A 74 -17.61 -14.23 -26.68
N ALA A 75 -17.91 -13.70 -25.49
CA ALA A 75 -19.29 -13.59 -25.03
C ALA A 75 -20.19 -12.79 -26.00
N CYS A 76 -19.69 -11.67 -26.53
CA CYS A 76 -20.44 -10.84 -27.48
C CYS A 76 -20.60 -11.50 -28.85
N VAL A 77 -19.61 -12.25 -29.32
CA VAL A 77 -19.67 -12.95 -30.63
C VAL A 77 -20.63 -14.13 -30.59
N PHE A 78 -20.56 -14.94 -29.54
CA PHE A 78 -21.32 -16.22 -29.46
C PHE A 78 -22.68 -16.12 -28.76
N ASN A 79 -23.04 -14.93 -28.23
CA ASN A 79 -24.36 -14.70 -27.65
C ASN A 79 -24.97 -13.42 -28.19
N ARG A 80 -26.31 -13.30 -28.10
CA ARG A 80 -27.07 -12.12 -28.53
C ARG A 80 -27.28 -11.16 -27.36
N ASP A 81 -27.44 -9.88 -27.70
CA ASP A 81 -27.87 -8.83 -26.78
C ASP A 81 -26.92 -8.58 -25.59
N ILE A 82 -25.68 -9.01 -25.69
CA ILE A 82 -24.65 -8.80 -24.66
C ILE A 82 -24.14 -7.36 -24.71
N ARG A 83 -24.06 -6.72 -23.56
CA ARG A 83 -23.44 -5.41 -23.35
C ARG A 83 -22.23 -5.56 -22.46
N ALA A 84 -21.04 -5.34 -23.01
CA ALA A 84 -19.78 -5.35 -22.30
C ALA A 84 -19.17 -3.94 -22.25
N GLY A 85 -18.55 -3.60 -21.13
CA GLY A 85 -17.94 -2.30 -20.92
C GLY A 85 -16.56 -2.40 -20.29
N THR A 86 -15.63 -1.55 -20.73
CA THR A 86 -14.29 -1.46 -20.13
C THR A 86 -14.00 -0.02 -19.72
N ILE A 87 -13.58 0.15 -18.48
CA ILE A 87 -13.10 1.42 -17.92
C ILE A 87 -11.59 1.35 -17.76
N ALA A 88 -10.89 2.36 -18.29
CA ALA A 88 -9.48 2.60 -18.05
C ALA A 88 -9.26 4.00 -17.45
N HIS A 89 -8.09 4.23 -16.88
CA HIS A 89 -7.80 5.48 -16.16
C HIS A 89 -7.71 6.69 -17.11
N THR A 90 -7.32 6.51 -18.38
CA THR A 90 -7.35 7.54 -19.43
C THR A 90 -8.10 7.05 -20.65
N LEU A 91 -8.60 8.00 -21.46
CA LEU A 91 -9.27 7.67 -22.73
C LEU A 91 -8.29 7.02 -23.73
N GLY A 92 -7.04 7.48 -23.76
CA GLY A 92 -6.00 6.92 -24.63
C GLY A 92 -5.72 5.45 -24.32
N ASP A 93 -5.66 5.09 -23.03
CA ASP A 93 -5.49 3.69 -22.61
C ASP A 93 -6.73 2.85 -22.97
N ALA A 94 -7.93 3.40 -22.75
CA ALA A 94 -9.17 2.73 -23.14
C ALA A 94 -9.19 2.42 -24.65
N GLN A 95 -8.82 3.39 -25.48
CA GLN A 95 -8.74 3.22 -26.94
C GLN A 95 -7.64 2.24 -27.36
N THR A 96 -6.51 2.24 -26.67
CA THR A 96 -5.42 1.27 -26.91
C THR A 96 -5.87 -0.15 -26.55
N ILE A 97 -6.51 -0.34 -25.40
CA ILE A 97 -7.11 -1.63 -25.02
C ILE A 97 -8.11 -2.08 -26.08
N PHE A 98 -8.97 -1.20 -26.51
CA PHE A 98 -9.99 -1.50 -27.52
C PHE A 98 -9.37 -1.93 -28.86
N ARG A 99 -8.45 -1.13 -29.41
CA ARG A 99 -7.79 -1.41 -30.68
C ARG A 99 -7.05 -2.76 -30.65
N ASP A 100 -6.22 -2.96 -29.63
CA ASP A 100 -5.26 -4.07 -29.61
C ASP A 100 -5.85 -5.38 -29.06
N LYS A 101 -6.87 -5.30 -28.17
CA LYS A 101 -7.38 -6.44 -27.44
C LYS A 101 -8.86 -6.78 -27.69
N VAL A 102 -9.55 -5.93 -28.46
CA VAL A 102 -10.94 -6.19 -28.91
C VAL A 102 -11.01 -6.20 -30.42
N LYS A 103 -10.67 -5.07 -31.05
CA LYS A 103 -10.81 -4.91 -32.50
C LYS A 103 -9.87 -5.83 -33.27
N TYR A 104 -8.58 -5.85 -32.93
CA TYR A 104 -7.60 -6.70 -33.58
C TYR A 104 -7.95 -8.20 -33.47
N PRO A 105 -8.30 -8.77 -32.31
CA PRO A 105 -8.76 -10.15 -32.23
C PRO A 105 -10.03 -10.43 -33.04
N TYR A 106 -11.00 -9.52 -33.06
CA TYR A 106 -12.21 -9.68 -33.88
C TYR A 106 -11.89 -9.70 -35.40
N ASP A 107 -11.07 -8.77 -35.89
CA ASP A 107 -10.71 -8.67 -37.31
C ASP A 107 -9.95 -9.91 -37.80
N ASN A 108 -9.32 -10.64 -36.89
CA ASN A 108 -8.57 -11.87 -37.20
C ASN A 108 -9.34 -13.16 -36.90
N LEU A 109 -10.63 -13.07 -36.55
CA LEU A 109 -11.50 -14.25 -36.46
C LEU A 109 -11.66 -14.93 -37.84
N PRO A 110 -11.95 -16.24 -37.88
CA PRO A 110 -12.33 -16.93 -39.11
C PRO A 110 -13.44 -16.19 -39.87
N GLU A 111 -13.34 -16.12 -41.20
CA GLU A 111 -14.26 -15.35 -42.05
C GLU A 111 -15.70 -15.74 -41.83
N GLY A 112 -16.03 -17.03 -41.77
CA GLY A 112 -17.41 -17.49 -41.54
C GLY A 112 -18.01 -17.02 -40.20
N ILE A 113 -17.20 -16.78 -39.16
CA ILE A 113 -17.68 -16.20 -37.91
C ILE A 113 -17.97 -14.72 -38.09
N ARG A 114 -17.09 -13.97 -38.78
CA ARG A 114 -17.27 -12.55 -39.02
C ARG A 114 -18.47 -12.28 -39.95
N GLU A 115 -18.72 -13.16 -40.90
CA GLU A 115 -19.92 -13.09 -41.76
C GLU A 115 -21.22 -13.39 -40.99
N ALA A 116 -21.18 -14.37 -40.07
CA ALA A 116 -22.31 -14.72 -39.21
C ALA A 116 -22.65 -13.62 -38.17
N VAL A 117 -21.67 -12.89 -37.71
CA VAL A 117 -21.81 -11.81 -36.71
C VAL A 117 -21.04 -10.59 -37.18
N PRO A 118 -21.53 -9.89 -38.23
CA PRO A 118 -20.81 -8.75 -38.83
C PRO A 118 -20.82 -7.53 -37.91
N ILE A 119 -19.88 -6.62 -38.17
CA ILE A 119 -19.87 -5.31 -37.51
C ILE A 119 -20.95 -4.41 -38.09
N VAL A 120 -21.78 -3.83 -37.22
CA VAL A 120 -22.80 -2.82 -37.58
C VAL A 120 -22.27 -1.41 -37.32
N ARG A 121 -21.50 -1.22 -36.24
CA ARG A 121 -20.85 0.05 -35.92
C ARG A 121 -19.46 -0.21 -35.38
N ASP A 122 -18.52 0.55 -35.87
CA ASP A 122 -17.12 0.54 -35.47
C ASP A 122 -16.62 1.98 -35.34
N ASN A 123 -16.19 2.34 -34.13
CA ASN A 123 -15.50 3.57 -33.86
C ASN A 123 -14.38 3.33 -32.85
N GLN A 124 -13.70 4.36 -32.35
CA GLN A 124 -12.56 4.24 -31.46
C GLN A 124 -12.90 3.72 -30.04
N THR A 125 -14.19 3.65 -29.70
CA THR A 125 -14.66 3.33 -28.33
C THR A 125 -15.79 2.33 -28.27
N GLU A 126 -16.36 1.92 -29.42
CA GLU A 126 -17.49 0.99 -29.48
C GLU A 126 -17.41 0.07 -30.69
N LEU A 127 -17.65 -1.20 -30.46
CA LEU A 127 -17.91 -2.24 -31.44
C LEU A 127 -19.33 -2.75 -31.22
N LEU A 128 -20.24 -2.50 -32.20
CA LEU A 128 -21.60 -3.07 -32.22
C LEU A 128 -21.67 -4.14 -33.29
N LEU A 129 -22.12 -5.33 -32.88
CA LEU A 129 -22.23 -6.52 -33.74
C LEU A 129 -23.65 -6.75 -34.25
N GLY A 130 -23.76 -7.50 -35.36
CA GLY A 130 -25.04 -7.81 -36.01
C GLY A 130 -26.00 -8.66 -35.18
N ASN A 131 -25.53 -9.36 -34.15
CA ASN A 131 -26.33 -10.06 -33.15
C ASN A 131 -26.82 -9.16 -32.01
N ASN A 132 -26.75 -7.83 -32.20
CA ASN A 132 -27.09 -6.80 -31.23
C ASN A 132 -26.20 -6.79 -29.94
N SER A 133 -25.06 -7.48 -29.93
CA SER A 133 -24.08 -7.38 -28.83
C SER A 133 -23.12 -6.23 -29.04
N SER A 134 -22.62 -5.61 -27.97
CA SER A 134 -21.65 -4.52 -28.09
C SER A 134 -20.59 -4.52 -26.98
N ILE A 135 -19.39 -4.03 -27.33
CA ILE A 135 -18.31 -3.74 -26.40
C ILE A 135 -18.01 -2.25 -26.47
N ARG A 136 -18.00 -1.57 -25.32
CA ARG A 136 -17.66 -0.15 -25.21
C ARG A 136 -16.50 0.05 -24.26
N VAL A 137 -15.66 1.03 -24.56
CA VAL A 137 -14.55 1.43 -23.70
C VAL A 137 -14.62 2.92 -23.38
N GLY A 138 -14.13 3.32 -22.22
CA GLY A 138 -14.11 4.71 -21.81
C GLY A 138 -13.46 4.92 -20.44
N THR A 139 -13.57 6.15 -19.94
CA THR A 139 -13.14 6.49 -18.58
C THR A 139 -14.28 6.44 -17.56
N SER A 140 -15.51 6.36 -18.05
CA SER A 140 -16.75 6.25 -17.27
C SER A 140 -17.83 5.57 -18.10
N LEU A 141 -18.62 4.71 -17.50
CA LEU A 141 -19.73 3.99 -18.11
C LEU A 141 -20.91 4.00 -17.14
N ARG A 142 -21.74 5.04 -17.20
CA ARG A 142 -22.90 5.22 -16.30
C ARG A 142 -24.23 4.84 -16.92
N SER A 143 -24.28 4.76 -18.26
CA SER A 143 -25.55 4.60 -18.98
C SER A 143 -25.75 3.18 -19.46
N GLY A 144 -26.92 2.63 -19.20
CA GLY A 144 -27.36 1.30 -19.64
C GLY A 144 -27.00 0.20 -18.66
N THR A 145 -27.49 -1.00 -18.93
CA THR A 145 -27.19 -2.23 -18.18
C THR A 145 -26.06 -2.96 -18.87
N LEU A 146 -25.08 -3.42 -18.09
CA LEU A 146 -23.95 -4.22 -18.56
C LEU A 146 -24.04 -5.64 -18.01
N GLN A 147 -23.77 -6.64 -18.85
CA GLN A 147 -23.59 -8.03 -18.43
C GLN A 147 -22.13 -8.31 -18.06
N TYR A 148 -21.19 -7.53 -18.64
CA TYR A 148 -19.77 -7.64 -18.38
C TYR A 148 -19.17 -6.25 -18.18
N LEU A 149 -18.50 -6.07 -17.04
CA LEU A 149 -17.78 -4.83 -16.74
C LEU A 149 -16.33 -5.15 -16.37
N HIS A 150 -15.38 -4.54 -17.09
CA HIS A 150 -13.96 -4.60 -16.76
C HIS A 150 -13.47 -3.23 -16.34
N ILE A 151 -12.79 -3.15 -15.20
CA ILE A 151 -12.11 -1.95 -14.70
C ILE A 151 -10.61 -2.26 -14.64
N SER A 152 -9.87 -1.68 -15.58
CA SER A 152 -8.43 -1.91 -15.71
C SER A 152 -7.63 -0.88 -14.92
N GLU A 153 -6.58 -1.34 -14.24
CA GLU A 153 -5.67 -0.53 -13.41
C GLU A 153 -6.41 0.32 -12.36
N TYR A 154 -7.37 -0.30 -11.67
CA TYR A 154 -8.25 0.40 -10.72
C TYR A 154 -7.49 0.98 -9.52
N GLY A 155 -6.41 0.35 -9.06
CA GLY A 155 -5.54 0.91 -8.01
C GLY A 155 -4.98 2.28 -8.40
N LYS A 156 -4.47 2.40 -9.64
CA LYS A 156 -4.00 3.70 -10.17
C LYS A 156 -5.11 4.72 -10.28
N LEU A 157 -6.30 4.28 -10.70
CA LEU A 157 -7.46 5.16 -10.78
C LEU A 157 -7.84 5.68 -9.39
N CYS A 158 -7.85 4.82 -8.36
CA CYS A 158 -8.10 5.23 -6.97
C CYS A 158 -7.03 6.20 -6.45
N ALA A 159 -5.77 6.01 -6.81
CA ALA A 159 -4.66 6.81 -6.31
C ALA A 159 -4.54 8.19 -6.97
N LYS A 160 -4.75 8.26 -8.29
CA LYS A 160 -4.54 9.48 -9.09
C LYS A 160 -5.83 10.24 -9.39
N TYR A 161 -6.98 9.55 -9.42
CA TYR A 161 -8.27 10.12 -9.81
C TYR A 161 -9.37 9.72 -8.82
N PRO A 162 -9.31 10.17 -7.54
CA PRO A 162 -10.21 9.71 -6.49
C PRO A 162 -11.69 10.02 -6.79
N GLU A 163 -12.00 11.14 -7.44
CA GLU A 163 -13.36 11.46 -7.85
C GLU A 163 -13.89 10.51 -8.94
N LYS A 164 -13.05 10.14 -9.92
CA LYS A 164 -13.41 9.11 -10.91
C LYS A 164 -13.57 7.74 -10.26
N ALA A 165 -12.74 7.39 -9.28
CA ALA A 165 -12.88 6.15 -8.52
C ALA A 165 -14.22 6.11 -7.76
N ARG A 166 -14.62 7.24 -7.17
CA ARG A 166 -15.94 7.41 -6.55
C ARG A 166 -17.06 7.24 -7.57
N GLU A 167 -16.91 7.83 -8.75
CA GLU A 167 -17.87 7.70 -9.86
C GLU A 167 -18.00 6.25 -10.32
N VAL A 168 -16.91 5.52 -10.48
CA VAL A 168 -16.93 4.09 -10.82
C VAL A 168 -17.69 3.30 -9.75
N ARG A 169 -17.40 3.54 -8.47
CA ARG A 169 -18.06 2.86 -7.35
C ARG A 169 -19.57 3.13 -7.30
N THR A 170 -19.98 4.39 -7.45
CA THR A 170 -21.39 4.80 -7.29
C THR A 170 -22.19 4.72 -8.59
N GLY A 171 -21.53 4.67 -9.74
CA GLY A 171 -22.14 4.67 -11.06
C GLY A 171 -21.93 3.35 -11.80
N ALA A 172 -20.72 3.09 -12.26
CA ALA A 172 -20.43 1.96 -13.15
C ALA A 172 -20.73 0.59 -12.53
N LEU A 173 -20.37 0.35 -11.27
CA LEU A 173 -20.67 -0.91 -10.60
C LEU A 173 -22.19 -1.17 -10.47
N ASN A 174 -23.01 -0.13 -10.36
CA ASN A 174 -24.45 -0.24 -10.31
C ASN A 174 -25.11 -0.52 -11.69
N THR A 175 -24.36 -0.44 -12.80
CA THR A 175 -24.87 -0.84 -14.13
C THR A 175 -24.90 -2.35 -14.30
N VAL A 176 -24.23 -3.10 -13.42
CA VAL A 176 -24.15 -4.58 -13.47
C VAL A 176 -25.12 -5.18 -12.47
N GLN A 177 -26.05 -5.98 -12.97
CA GLN A 177 -27.04 -6.67 -12.14
C GLN A 177 -26.44 -7.89 -11.44
N ALA A 178 -27.06 -8.31 -10.34
CA ALA A 178 -26.67 -9.54 -9.64
C ALA A 178 -26.66 -10.75 -10.60
N GLY A 179 -25.59 -11.55 -10.54
CA GLY A 179 -25.40 -12.69 -11.42
C GLY A 179 -24.69 -12.37 -12.75
N GLN A 180 -24.33 -11.11 -12.99
CA GLN A 180 -23.49 -10.69 -14.10
C GLN A 180 -22.02 -10.62 -13.67
N LEU A 181 -21.09 -10.35 -14.60
CA LEU A 181 -19.65 -10.46 -14.35
C LEU A 181 -18.97 -9.09 -14.25
N VAL A 182 -18.22 -8.91 -13.17
CA VAL A 182 -17.33 -7.76 -12.95
C VAL A 182 -15.90 -8.23 -12.76
N PHE A 183 -14.98 -7.55 -13.44
CA PHE A 183 -13.53 -7.77 -13.37
C PHE A 183 -12.85 -6.45 -12.98
N ILE A 184 -12.26 -6.40 -11.79
CA ILE A 184 -11.46 -5.27 -11.32
C ILE A 184 -10.02 -5.77 -11.20
N GLU A 185 -9.08 -5.20 -11.97
CA GLU A 185 -7.70 -5.66 -11.92
C GLU A 185 -6.71 -4.49 -11.80
N SER A 186 -5.66 -4.69 -11.00
CA SER A 186 -4.57 -3.71 -10.84
C SER A 186 -3.32 -4.32 -10.20
N THR A 187 -2.18 -3.61 -10.35
CA THR A 187 -1.11 -3.61 -9.34
C THR A 187 -1.57 -2.82 -8.12
N ALA A 188 -0.89 -2.98 -6.98
CA ALA A 188 -1.20 -2.21 -5.77
C ALA A 188 -0.78 -0.73 -5.93
N GLU A 189 -1.47 0.14 -5.21
CA GLU A 189 -1.13 1.58 -5.11
C GLU A 189 -1.33 2.06 -3.66
N GLY A 190 -0.56 1.45 -2.75
CA GLY A 190 -0.60 1.76 -1.32
C GLY A 190 -1.79 1.16 -0.57
N GLN A 191 -1.89 1.54 0.71
CA GLN A 191 -2.88 0.99 1.64
C GLN A 191 -4.09 1.91 1.82
N GLU A 192 -4.56 2.54 0.73
CA GLU A 192 -5.73 3.40 0.74
C GLU A 192 -6.55 3.25 -0.54
N GLY A 193 -7.76 3.79 -0.51
CA GLY A 193 -8.67 3.81 -1.65
C GLY A 193 -9.51 2.55 -1.81
N HIS A 194 -10.49 2.66 -2.70
CA HIS A 194 -11.51 1.62 -2.83
C HIS A 194 -10.95 0.27 -3.32
N PHE A 195 -9.89 0.28 -4.14
CA PHE A 195 -9.25 -0.97 -4.60
C PHE A 195 -8.61 -1.74 -3.44
N TYR A 196 -7.87 -1.05 -2.58
CA TYR A 196 -7.29 -1.65 -1.38
C TYR A 196 -8.37 -2.26 -0.48
N ASN A 197 -9.42 -1.47 -0.17
CA ASN A 197 -10.52 -1.94 0.68
C ASN A 197 -11.23 -3.17 0.08
N LEU A 198 -11.50 -3.18 -1.23
CA LEU A 198 -12.07 -4.35 -1.90
C LEU A 198 -11.17 -5.59 -1.77
N CYS A 199 -9.86 -5.43 -1.93
CA CYS A 199 -8.91 -6.53 -1.77
C CYS A 199 -8.89 -7.06 -0.34
N GLU A 200 -8.87 -6.18 0.67
CA GLU A 200 -8.88 -6.57 2.09
C GLU A 200 -10.19 -7.27 2.47
N ASP A 201 -11.34 -6.69 2.13
CA ASP A 201 -12.65 -7.26 2.42
C ASP A 201 -12.81 -8.66 1.78
N ALA A 202 -12.39 -8.80 0.53
CA ALA A 202 -12.45 -10.09 -0.18
C ALA A 202 -11.47 -11.12 0.41
N GLN A 203 -10.28 -10.70 0.87
CA GLN A 203 -9.34 -11.58 1.56
C GLN A 203 -9.86 -12.04 2.93
N VAL A 204 -10.53 -11.15 3.69
CA VAL A 204 -11.16 -11.52 4.97
C VAL A 204 -12.20 -12.61 4.75
N LYS A 205 -13.10 -12.45 3.76
CA LYS A 205 -14.10 -13.46 3.42
C LYS A 205 -13.47 -14.79 3.00
N HIS A 206 -12.41 -14.74 2.22
CA HIS A 206 -11.67 -15.94 1.80
C HIS A 206 -11.05 -16.66 2.99
N ARG A 207 -10.41 -15.95 3.92
CA ARG A 207 -9.82 -16.54 5.15
C ARG A 207 -10.87 -17.16 6.07
N GLN A 208 -12.06 -16.59 6.12
CA GLN A 208 -13.19 -17.11 6.91
C GLN A 208 -13.88 -18.31 6.24
N ALA A 209 -13.43 -18.74 5.06
CA ALA A 209 -14.07 -19.77 4.25
C ALA A 209 -15.58 -19.54 4.04
N SER A 210 -16.02 -18.29 4.00
CA SER A 210 -17.40 -17.91 3.81
C SER A 210 -17.89 -18.27 2.40
N ALA A 211 -19.08 -18.81 2.28
CA ALA A 211 -19.71 -19.02 0.98
C ALA A 211 -19.98 -17.66 0.33
N LEU A 212 -19.45 -17.44 -0.87
CA LEU A 212 -19.65 -16.19 -1.59
C LEU A 212 -21.02 -16.15 -2.26
N THR A 213 -21.73 -15.05 -2.12
CA THR A 213 -22.94 -14.74 -2.87
C THR A 213 -22.60 -14.08 -4.21
N PRO A 214 -23.56 -13.98 -5.17
CA PRO A 214 -23.32 -13.25 -6.43
C PRO A 214 -22.97 -11.77 -6.28
N LEU A 215 -23.10 -11.19 -5.09
CA LEU A 215 -22.75 -9.78 -4.78
C LEU A 215 -21.44 -9.65 -4.01
N ASP A 216 -20.78 -10.76 -3.69
CA ASP A 216 -19.50 -10.75 -3.02
C ASP A 216 -18.32 -10.76 -4.02
N PHE A 217 -17.30 -9.94 -3.75
CA PHE A 217 -16.07 -10.00 -4.52
C PHE A 217 -15.23 -11.20 -4.10
N LYS A 218 -14.78 -11.98 -5.11
CA LYS A 218 -13.75 -13.00 -4.94
C LYS A 218 -12.39 -12.41 -5.19
N PHE A 219 -11.48 -12.62 -4.25
CA PHE A 219 -10.10 -12.17 -4.35
C PHE A 219 -9.25 -13.17 -5.15
N HIS A 220 -8.45 -12.63 -6.08
CA HIS A 220 -7.46 -13.37 -6.85
C HIS A 220 -6.11 -12.68 -6.72
N PHE A 221 -5.06 -13.47 -6.45
CA PHE A 221 -3.70 -12.96 -6.38
C PHE A 221 -2.77 -13.70 -7.34
N PHE A 222 -2.02 -12.93 -8.14
CA PHE A 222 -1.11 -13.45 -9.14
C PHE A 222 0.30 -12.92 -8.88
N PRO A 223 1.15 -13.66 -8.12
CA PRO A 223 2.49 -13.24 -7.77
C PRO A 223 3.47 -13.39 -8.94
N TRP A 224 4.58 -12.64 -8.88
CA TRP A 224 5.62 -12.66 -9.89
C TRP A 224 6.30 -14.03 -10.03
N TRP A 225 6.52 -14.73 -8.92
CA TRP A 225 7.31 -15.96 -8.89
C TRP A 225 6.63 -17.17 -9.58
N LYS A 226 5.35 -17.08 -9.88
CA LYS A 226 4.65 -18.09 -10.69
C LYS A 226 4.85 -17.89 -12.20
N GLU A 227 5.42 -16.75 -12.64
CA GLU A 227 5.61 -16.48 -14.06
C GLU A 227 6.96 -17.07 -14.55
N PRO A 228 6.95 -18.12 -15.42
CA PRO A 228 8.18 -18.74 -15.88
C PRO A 228 9.09 -17.83 -16.70
N GLN A 229 8.51 -16.82 -17.37
CA GLN A 229 9.27 -15.86 -18.18
C GLN A 229 10.09 -14.88 -17.33
N TYR A 230 9.83 -14.77 -16.01
CA TYR A 230 10.61 -13.95 -15.10
C TYR A 230 11.86 -14.70 -14.63
N SER A 231 12.71 -15.04 -15.58
CA SER A 231 13.93 -15.78 -15.38
C SER A 231 15.01 -15.33 -16.37
N ILE A 232 16.26 -15.25 -15.93
CA ILE A 232 17.43 -14.97 -16.77
C ILE A 232 18.56 -15.94 -16.42
N ASP A 233 19.62 -15.96 -17.25
CA ASP A 233 20.84 -16.66 -16.90
C ASP A 233 21.42 -16.07 -15.60
N PRO A 234 21.63 -16.86 -14.54
CA PRO A 234 22.18 -16.41 -13.28
C PRO A 234 23.67 -16.05 -13.35
N ALA A 235 24.37 -16.37 -14.44
CA ALA A 235 25.79 -16.11 -14.57
C ALA A 235 26.10 -14.61 -14.44
N GLY A 236 27.00 -14.24 -13.52
CA GLY A 236 27.42 -12.85 -13.28
C GLY A 236 26.44 -12.01 -12.44
N VAL A 237 25.36 -12.57 -11.93
CA VAL A 237 24.45 -11.87 -11.01
C VAL A 237 24.86 -12.12 -9.56
N ILE A 238 25.17 -11.04 -8.84
CA ILE A 238 25.55 -11.10 -7.43
C ILE A 238 24.27 -11.01 -6.58
N ILE A 239 23.97 -12.05 -5.82
CA ILE A 239 22.89 -12.05 -4.83
C ILE A 239 23.48 -11.56 -3.51
N THR A 240 23.09 -10.35 -3.08
CA THR A 240 23.53 -9.78 -1.80
C THR A 240 22.88 -10.52 -0.61
N ASP A 241 23.42 -10.35 0.60
CA ASP A 241 22.86 -10.97 1.82
C ASP A 241 21.39 -10.56 2.05
N ALA A 242 21.03 -9.32 1.73
CA ALA A 242 19.67 -8.83 1.81
C ALA A 242 18.71 -9.60 0.88
N PHE A 243 19.08 -9.82 -0.38
CA PHE A 243 18.28 -10.63 -1.30
C PHE A 243 18.28 -12.11 -0.89
N ALA A 244 19.42 -12.63 -0.42
CA ALA A 244 19.48 -14.01 0.06
C ALA A 244 18.53 -14.24 1.25
N LYS A 245 18.44 -13.28 2.17
CA LYS A 245 17.47 -13.32 3.27
C LYS A 245 16.04 -13.22 2.77
N TYR A 246 15.74 -12.28 1.88
CA TYR A 246 14.42 -12.16 1.27
C TYR A 246 13.97 -13.46 0.60
N PHE A 247 14.83 -14.10 -0.19
CA PHE A 247 14.48 -15.37 -0.82
C PHE A 247 14.29 -16.51 0.20
N ARG A 248 15.05 -16.53 1.30
CA ARG A 248 14.80 -17.47 2.41
C ARG A 248 13.41 -17.28 3.02
N THR A 249 13.01 -16.03 3.27
CA THR A 249 11.65 -15.74 3.77
C THR A 249 10.57 -16.27 2.82
N LEU A 250 10.77 -16.17 1.50
CA LEU A 250 9.84 -16.74 0.53
C LEU A 250 9.82 -18.28 0.58
N VAL A 251 10.98 -18.91 0.74
CA VAL A 251 11.07 -20.38 0.91
C VAL A 251 10.34 -20.83 2.19
N ASP A 252 10.49 -20.10 3.29
CA ASP A 252 9.79 -20.37 4.56
C ASP A 252 8.26 -20.24 4.41
N GLN A 253 7.80 -19.42 3.45
CA GLN A 253 6.40 -19.29 3.05
C GLN A 253 5.94 -20.34 2.02
N GLY A 254 6.79 -21.30 1.69
CA GLY A 254 6.49 -22.38 0.72
C GLY A 254 6.69 -22.00 -0.74
N VAL A 255 7.38 -20.90 -1.05
CA VAL A 255 7.69 -20.48 -2.42
C VAL A 255 9.01 -21.12 -2.87
N THR A 256 8.98 -21.83 -3.98
CA THR A 256 10.20 -22.38 -4.61
C THR A 256 10.64 -21.48 -5.77
N LEU A 257 11.87 -20.98 -5.71
CA LEU A 257 12.47 -20.13 -6.75
C LEU A 257 13.64 -20.84 -7.43
N THR A 258 13.68 -20.77 -8.75
CA THR A 258 14.87 -21.15 -9.52
C THR A 258 15.96 -20.09 -9.39
N ASP A 259 17.22 -20.44 -9.64
CA ASP A 259 18.31 -19.45 -9.61
C ASP A 259 18.15 -18.39 -10.71
N GLY A 260 17.58 -18.76 -11.86
CA GLY A 260 17.23 -17.80 -12.90
C GLY A 260 16.16 -16.78 -12.48
N GLN A 261 15.16 -17.20 -11.70
CA GLN A 261 14.16 -16.28 -11.13
C GLN A 261 14.76 -15.36 -10.08
N LYS A 262 15.63 -15.89 -9.20
CA LYS A 262 16.36 -15.05 -8.23
C LYS A 262 17.22 -13.99 -8.94
N ALA A 263 17.95 -14.39 -9.97
CA ALA A 263 18.77 -13.52 -10.79
C ALA A 263 17.93 -12.43 -11.48
N TRP A 264 16.79 -12.81 -12.06
CA TRP A 264 15.86 -11.89 -12.69
C TRP A 264 15.33 -10.86 -11.67
N TYR A 265 14.91 -11.33 -10.50
CA TYR A 265 14.38 -10.44 -9.44
C TYR A 265 15.41 -9.41 -8.99
N VAL A 266 16.67 -9.82 -8.75
CA VAL A 266 17.76 -8.92 -8.37
C VAL A 266 17.98 -7.87 -9.45
N LYS A 267 18.10 -8.29 -10.73
CA LYS A 267 18.32 -7.35 -11.83
C LYS A 267 17.13 -6.43 -12.09
N LYS A 268 15.92 -6.92 -11.89
CA LYS A 268 14.72 -6.11 -12.02
C LYS A 268 14.63 -5.09 -10.88
N ALA A 269 15.00 -5.47 -9.66
CA ALA A 269 15.03 -4.58 -8.50
C ALA A 269 16.00 -3.41 -8.67
N GLU A 270 17.14 -3.60 -9.35
CA GLU A 270 18.09 -2.52 -9.69
C GLU A 270 17.42 -1.38 -10.50
N THR A 271 16.42 -1.70 -11.31
CA THR A 271 15.71 -0.73 -12.15
C THR A 271 14.38 -0.24 -11.55
N GLN A 272 13.74 -1.05 -10.72
CA GLN A 272 12.45 -0.72 -10.10
C GLN A 272 12.60 -0.03 -8.73
N LEU A 273 13.77 -0.19 -8.10
CA LEU A 273 14.06 0.40 -6.78
C LEU A 273 12.93 0.12 -5.75
N GLY A 274 12.41 1.14 -5.12
CA GLY A 274 11.32 1.05 -4.13
C GLY A 274 10.00 0.51 -4.68
N ASP A 275 9.80 0.55 -6.00
CA ASP A 275 8.57 0.06 -6.65
C ASP A 275 8.57 -1.45 -6.89
N MET A 276 9.71 -2.15 -6.69
CA MET A 276 9.85 -3.56 -7.05
C MET A 276 8.76 -4.44 -6.42
N LYS A 277 8.51 -4.28 -5.14
CA LYS A 277 7.53 -5.07 -4.39
C LYS A 277 6.08 -4.76 -4.79
N ARG A 278 5.81 -3.52 -5.20
CA ARG A 278 4.51 -3.08 -5.70
C ARG A 278 4.23 -3.68 -7.08
N GLU A 279 5.20 -3.61 -7.98
CA GLU A 279 5.06 -4.03 -9.37
C GLU A 279 5.19 -5.55 -9.56
N TYR A 280 5.99 -6.20 -8.70
CA TYR A 280 6.26 -7.63 -8.72
C TYR A 280 6.13 -8.24 -7.33
N PRO A 281 4.93 -8.21 -6.73
CA PRO A 281 4.71 -8.68 -5.36
C PRO A 281 4.80 -10.19 -5.23
N SER A 282 5.34 -10.65 -4.10
CA SER A 282 5.36 -12.05 -3.71
C SER A 282 4.14 -12.47 -2.90
N SER A 283 3.54 -11.51 -2.18
CA SER A 283 2.32 -11.68 -1.40
C SER A 283 1.44 -10.44 -1.48
N PRO A 284 0.13 -10.54 -1.15
CA PRO A 284 -0.76 -9.38 -1.09
C PRO A 284 -0.30 -8.32 -0.08
N ALA A 285 0.18 -8.74 1.09
CA ALA A 285 0.70 -7.82 2.11
C ALA A 285 1.89 -7.02 1.56
N GLU A 286 2.87 -7.69 0.95
CA GLU A 286 4.03 -7.05 0.34
C GLU A 286 3.65 -6.02 -0.73
N ALA A 287 2.63 -6.33 -1.56
CA ALA A 287 2.16 -5.44 -2.62
C ALA A 287 1.67 -4.09 -2.06
N PHE A 288 0.89 -4.14 -1.00
CA PHE A 288 0.27 -2.96 -0.39
C PHE A 288 1.18 -2.24 0.62
N GLU A 289 2.16 -2.94 1.21
CA GLU A 289 3.15 -2.32 2.10
C GLU A 289 4.21 -1.52 1.36
N ALA A 290 4.40 -1.76 0.07
CA ALA A 290 5.33 -1.02 -0.75
C ALA A 290 4.91 0.45 -0.89
N SER A 291 5.90 1.32 -1.07
CA SER A 291 5.66 2.75 -1.29
C SER A 291 4.82 3.00 -2.54
N VAL A 292 3.99 4.03 -2.48
CA VAL A 292 3.16 4.48 -3.60
C VAL A 292 3.97 5.33 -4.58
N GLU A 293 3.49 5.42 -5.83
CA GLU A 293 4.09 6.32 -6.83
C GLU A 293 4.10 7.78 -6.32
N GLY A 294 5.22 8.46 -6.44
CA GLY A 294 5.40 9.82 -5.93
C GLY A 294 5.72 9.93 -4.44
N ALA A 295 5.91 8.80 -3.73
CA ALA A 295 6.28 8.82 -2.32
C ALA A 295 7.64 9.50 -2.07
N TYR A 296 7.69 10.31 -1.00
CA TYR A 296 8.90 11.08 -0.68
C TYR A 296 10.04 10.23 -0.10
N TYR A 297 9.75 9.10 0.55
CA TYR A 297 10.70 8.32 1.34
C TYR A 297 10.86 6.88 0.87
N SER A 298 10.40 6.53 -0.35
CA SER A 298 10.43 5.15 -0.86
C SER A 298 11.81 4.52 -0.79
N ASP A 299 12.83 5.22 -1.27
CA ASP A 299 14.20 4.70 -1.30
C ASP A 299 14.77 4.53 0.11
N GLN A 300 14.54 5.52 1.00
CA GLN A 300 15.00 5.48 2.38
C GLN A 300 14.33 4.36 3.19
N MET A 301 13.05 4.13 2.96
CA MET A 301 12.31 3.04 3.61
C MET A 301 12.74 1.68 3.07
N ALA A 302 13.00 1.55 1.76
CA ALA A 302 13.56 0.35 1.18
C ALA A 302 14.95 0.01 1.74
N VAL A 303 15.81 1.03 1.93
CA VAL A 303 17.11 0.87 2.60
C VAL A 303 16.92 0.47 4.07
N ALA A 304 15.93 1.06 4.78
CA ALA A 304 15.64 0.70 6.16
C ALA A 304 15.21 -0.77 6.30
N ASP A 305 14.43 -1.29 5.34
CA ASP A 305 14.07 -2.71 5.28
C ASP A 305 15.29 -3.59 5.03
N ALA A 306 16.11 -3.23 4.04
CA ALA A 306 17.29 -4.00 3.67
C ALA A 306 18.36 -4.06 4.78
N GLU A 307 18.48 -3.00 5.57
CA GLU A 307 19.36 -2.92 6.75
C GLU A 307 18.70 -3.43 8.04
N GLU A 308 17.51 -4.02 7.93
CA GLU A 308 16.74 -4.55 9.07
C GLU A 308 16.43 -3.52 10.16
N ARG A 309 16.40 -2.21 9.82
CA ARG A 309 16.12 -1.14 10.78
C ARG A 309 14.63 -0.99 11.13
N ILE A 310 13.77 -1.80 10.52
CA ILE A 310 12.37 -2.00 10.90
C ILE A 310 12.26 -3.44 11.39
N GLY A 311 12.16 -3.63 12.71
CA GLY A 311 12.24 -4.95 13.30
C GLY A 311 11.86 -4.95 14.78
N ILE A 312 12.46 -5.84 15.57
CA ILE A 312 12.21 -5.94 17.01
C ILE A 312 13.17 -5.01 17.74
N TYR A 313 12.69 -3.82 18.07
CA TYR A 313 13.45 -2.77 18.75
C TYR A 313 12.68 -2.22 19.96
N PRO A 314 12.51 -3.02 21.03
CA PRO A 314 11.72 -2.61 22.18
C PRO A 314 12.36 -1.45 22.93
N HIS A 315 11.57 -0.85 23.83
CA HIS A 315 12.03 0.15 24.80
C HIS A 315 13.29 -0.29 25.56
N VAL A 316 14.24 0.63 25.69
CA VAL A 316 15.47 0.41 26.46
C VAL A 316 15.32 1.09 27.81
N ALA A 317 15.28 0.29 28.88
CA ALA A 317 15.24 0.81 30.24
C ALA A 317 16.49 1.66 30.53
N GLY A 318 16.30 2.76 31.27
CA GLY A 318 17.39 3.69 31.61
C GLY A 318 17.59 4.85 30.63
N TYR A 319 16.83 4.92 29.53
CA TYR A 319 16.76 6.10 28.67
C TYR A 319 15.35 6.67 28.66
N PRO A 320 15.17 8.01 28.71
CA PRO A 320 13.87 8.62 28.65
C PRO A 320 13.17 8.42 27.32
N VAL A 321 11.85 8.35 27.35
CA VAL A 321 11.01 8.34 26.17
C VAL A 321 10.62 9.78 25.82
N HIS A 322 10.93 10.19 24.61
CA HIS A 322 10.53 11.49 24.07
C HIS A 322 9.35 11.32 23.12
N THR A 323 8.58 12.39 22.89
CA THR A 323 7.56 12.39 21.82
C THR A 323 7.80 13.49 20.81
N ILE A 324 7.33 13.27 19.61
CA ILE A 324 7.19 14.29 18.56
C ILE A 324 5.78 14.18 17.97
N SER A 325 5.08 15.31 17.89
CA SER A 325 3.66 15.32 17.53
C SER A 325 3.36 16.30 16.40
N ASP A 326 2.33 15.96 15.63
CA ASP A 326 1.59 16.88 14.78
C ASP A 326 0.16 17.01 15.31
N ILE A 327 -0.33 18.24 15.52
CA ILE A 327 -1.62 18.50 16.15
C ILE A 327 -2.50 19.31 15.21
N GLY A 328 -3.50 18.66 14.59
CA GLY A 328 -4.56 19.30 13.83
C GLY A 328 -5.64 19.93 14.73
N MET A 329 -6.39 20.92 14.20
CA MET A 329 -7.50 21.53 14.94
C MET A 329 -8.78 20.69 14.89
N ASP A 330 -9.08 20.11 13.75
CA ASP A 330 -10.26 19.28 13.47
C ASP A 330 -9.88 17.86 12.99
N ASP A 331 -8.57 17.59 12.88
CA ASP A 331 -8.01 16.40 12.28
C ASP A 331 -7.40 15.46 13.32
N THR A 332 -6.83 14.37 12.82
CA THR A 332 -6.11 13.39 13.60
C THR A 332 -4.81 13.97 14.16
N ASN A 333 -4.62 13.89 15.46
CA ASN A 333 -3.33 14.16 16.11
C ASN A 333 -2.44 12.93 16.01
N SER A 334 -1.22 13.09 15.54
CA SER A 334 -0.25 12.01 15.39
C SER A 334 0.91 12.17 16.34
N VAL A 335 1.26 11.11 17.07
CA VAL A 335 2.31 11.13 18.09
C VAL A 335 3.26 9.95 17.90
N TRP A 336 4.54 10.27 17.70
CA TRP A 336 5.62 9.30 17.73
C TRP A 336 6.31 9.28 19.10
N LEU A 337 6.64 8.10 19.59
CA LEU A 337 7.45 7.89 20.80
C LEU A 337 8.83 7.40 20.38
N PHE A 338 9.87 8.03 20.93
CA PHE A 338 11.24 7.68 20.57
C PHE A 338 12.21 7.79 21.75
N GLN A 339 13.32 7.09 21.65
CA GLN A 339 14.47 7.18 22.53
C GLN A 339 15.71 7.62 21.77
N VAL A 340 16.53 8.43 22.41
CA VAL A 340 17.86 8.81 21.89
C VAL A 340 18.90 7.92 22.54
N LEU A 341 19.47 7.02 21.75
CA LEU A 341 20.51 6.10 22.18
C LEU A 341 21.88 6.56 21.66
N PRO A 342 23.00 6.09 22.19
CA PRO A 342 24.34 6.60 21.83
C PRO A 342 24.66 6.55 20.33
N SER A 343 24.13 5.58 19.59
CA SER A 343 24.42 5.39 18.17
C SER A 343 23.24 5.67 17.24
N ARG A 344 22.01 5.66 17.74
CA ARG A 344 20.79 5.74 16.91
C ARG A 344 19.63 6.39 17.67
N VAL A 345 18.65 6.86 16.93
CA VAL A 345 17.33 7.18 17.46
C VAL A 345 16.42 5.97 17.22
N ARG A 346 15.78 5.50 18.28
CA ARG A 346 14.86 4.35 18.23
C ARG A 346 13.43 4.83 18.37
N MET A 347 12.62 4.59 17.35
CA MET A 347 11.18 4.79 17.42
C MET A 347 10.56 3.54 18.06
N ILE A 348 9.88 3.71 19.19
CA ILE A 348 9.33 2.60 19.98
C ILE A 348 7.80 2.55 19.95
N GLY A 349 7.15 3.59 19.41
CA GLY A 349 5.71 3.62 19.33
C GLY A 349 5.18 4.75 18.47
N TYR A 350 3.95 4.55 18.03
CA TYR A 350 3.16 5.53 17.29
C TYR A 350 1.69 5.38 17.67
N PHE A 351 0.97 6.47 17.77
CA PHE A 351 -0.48 6.44 17.89
C PHE A 351 -1.11 7.67 17.26
N GLU A 352 -2.34 7.52 16.84
CA GLU A 352 -3.20 8.57 16.34
C GLU A 352 -4.37 8.78 17.30
N HIS A 353 -4.81 10.01 17.40
CA HIS A 353 -5.89 10.39 18.30
C HIS A 353 -6.80 11.41 17.63
N THR A 354 -8.11 11.15 17.63
CA THR A 354 -9.10 11.99 16.96
C THR A 354 -10.23 12.34 17.95
N GLY A 355 -10.65 13.60 17.98
CA GLY A 355 -11.90 14.01 18.64
C GLY A 355 -11.86 14.26 20.14
N THR A 356 -10.80 13.94 20.90
CA THR A 356 -10.72 14.17 22.36
C THR A 356 -9.67 15.22 22.75
N GLY A 357 -9.06 15.88 21.78
CA GLY A 357 -8.13 16.97 22.00
C GLY A 357 -6.87 16.56 22.78
N MET A 358 -6.29 17.51 23.50
CA MET A 358 -5.04 17.33 24.23
C MET A 358 -5.18 16.36 25.42
N ASP A 359 -6.33 16.35 26.09
CA ASP A 359 -6.54 15.50 27.27
C ASP A 359 -6.44 14.02 26.91
N GLY A 360 -7.09 13.61 25.82
CA GLY A 360 -7.00 12.23 25.38
C GLY A 360 -5.58 11.79 24.94
N MET A 361 -4.79 12.71 24.40
CA MET A 361 -3.38 12.45 24.12
C MET A 361 -2.59 12.21 25.42
N LEU A 362 -2.84 13.02 26.44
CA LEU A 362 -2.18 12.90 27.74
C LEU A 362 -2.61 11.62 28.48
N ASP A 363 -3.88 11.26 28.41
CA ASP A 363 -4.41 10.03 29.00
C ASP A 363 -3.75 8.79 28.35
N GLU A 364 -3.56 8.82 27.02
CA GLU A 364 -2.85 7.74 26.33
C GLU A 364 -1.37 7.67 26.69
N LEU A 365 -0.70 8.80 26.86
CA LEU A 365 0.68 8.85 27.34
C LEU A 365 0.81 8.29 28.76
N GLU A 366 -0.10 8.65 29.68
CA GLU A 366 -0.15 8.17 31.05
C GLU A 366 -0.39 6.66 31.10
N ARG A 367 -1.37 6.15 30.35
CA ARG A 367 -1.64 4.73 30.21
C ARG A 367 -0.41 3.95 29.73
N ARG A 368 0.31 4.45 28.71
CA ARG A 368 1.54 3.83 28.21
C ARG A 368 2.68 3.88 29.21
N ALA A 369 2.79 4.94 30.00
CA ALA A 369 3.76 5.01 31.08
C ALA A 369 3.52 3.92 32.13
N GLU A 370 2.29 3.69 32.54
CA GLU A 370 1.90 2.66 33.48
C GLU A 370 2.10 1.25 32.92
N GLU A 371 1.69 1.02 31.66
CA GLU A 371 1.71 -0.29 31.04
C GLU A 371 3.13 -0.77 30.69
N HIS A 372 4.00 0.14 30.23
CA HIS A 372 5.34 -0.19 29.72
C HIS A 372 6.49 0.33 30.60
N GLY A 373 6.19 1.03 31.69
CA GLY A 373 7.21 1.61 32.57
C GLY A 373 7.98 2.76 31.91
N TYR A 374 7.33 3.56 31.02
CA TYR A 374 8.00 4.67 30.37
C TYR A 374 8.24 5.83 31.34
N VAL A 375 9.47 6.34 31.34
CA VAL A 375 9.80 7.63 31.97
C VAL A 375 9.93 8.64 30.85
N TYR A 376 8.99 9.60 30.79
CA TYR A 376 9.01 10.60 29.74
C TYR A 376 10.07 11.67 29.96
N GLY A 377 10.75 12.07 28.88
CA GLY A 377 11.70 13.16 28.85
C GLY A 377 11.05 14.44 28.33
N VAL A 378 11.05 14.65 27.02
CA VAL A 378 10.55 15.88 26.39
C VAL A 378 9.47 15.56 25.37
N HIS A 379 8.33 16.21 25.49
CA HIS A 379 7.27 16.25 24.48
C HIS A 379 7.53 17.40 23.51
N ASN A 380 7.89 17.05 22.28
CA ASN A 380 8.18 18.03 21.23
C ASN A 380 6.90 18.33 20.46
N MET A 381 6.42 19.55 20.60
CA MET A 381 5.13 20.00 20.09
C MET A 381 5.32 20.91 18.86
N PRO A 382 4.41 20.88 17.88
CA PRO A 382 4.52 21.71 16.69
C PRO A 382 4.44 23.21 16.99
N HIS A 383 4.87 24.03 16.04
CA HIS A 383 4.98 25.47 16.21
C HIS A 383 3.66 26.21 16.46
N ASP A 384 2.55 25.66 15.99
CA ASP A 384 1.18 26.19 16.10
C ASP A 384 0.49 25.89 17.45
N ILE A 385 1.15 25.17 18.34
CA ILE A 385 0.67 24.94 19.72
C ILE A 385 0.38 26.24 20.52
N ARG A 386 0.77 27.42 20.00
CA ARG A 386 0.49 28.73 20.59
C ARG A 386 -0.91 29.25 20.32
N VAL A 387 -1.77 28.57 19.59
CA VAL A 387 -3.17 28.98 19.38
C VAL A 387 -3.92 29.01 20.70
N ARG A 388 -4.72 30.04 20.91
CA ARG A 388 -5.55 30.22 22.14
C ARG A 388 -6.83 29.40 22.04
N GLU A 389 -7.16 28.71 23.11
CA GLU A 389 -8.45 28.02 23.25
C GLU A 389 -9.44 28.82 24.08
N TRP A 390 -10.53 29.25 23.45
CA TRP A 390 -11.60 30.03 24.09
C TRP A 390 -12.34 29.23 25.18
N THR A 391 -12.46 27.93 25.02
CA THR A 391 -13.14 27.01 25.95
C THR A 391 -12.41 26.84 27.28
N ARG A 392 -11.12 27.19 27.36
CA ARG A 392 -10.27 27.05 28.55
C ARG A 392 -9.74 28.40 29.04
N GLY A 393 -10.59 29.42 29.04
CA GLY A 393 -10.26 30.74 29.62
C GLY A 393 -9.22 31.55 28.85
N GLY A 394 -9.04 31.29 27.55
CA GLY A 394 -8.11 32.00 26.66
C GLY A 394 -6.63 31.61 26.83
N MET A 395 -6.35 30.54 27.56
CA MET A 395 -4.99 29.96 27.63
C MET A 395 -4.56 29.43 26.26
N THR A 396 -3.27 29.54 25.98
CA THR A 396 -2.70 28.89 24.81
C THR A 396 -2.57 27.37 25.00
N ARG A 397 -2.61 26.60 23.93
CA ARG A 397 -2.45 25.14 24.01
C ARG A 397 -1.14 24.74 24.69
N ILE A 398 -0.05 25.51 24.49
CA ILE A 398 1.23 25.22 25.16
C ILE A 398 1.15 25.46 26.67
N GLU A 399 0.42 26.51 27.13
CA GLU A 399 0.23 26.75 28.56
C GLU A 399 -0.59 25.64 29.22
N ILE A 400 -1.63 25.16 28.55
CA ILE A 400 -2.41 24.00 29.00
C ILE A 400 -1.52 22.76 29.09
N MET A 401 -0.78 22.45 28.01
CA MET A 401 0.12 21.29 27.96
C MET A 401 1.17 21.32 29.07
N LEU A 402 1.83 22.46 29.28
CA LEU A 402 2.83 22.62 30.35
C LEU A 402 2.22 22.38 31.75
N LYS A 403 1.00 22.86 31.99
CA LYS A 403 0.31 22.67 33.25
C LYS A 403 -0.05 21.20 33.49
N GLU A 404 -0.65 20.56 32.50
CA GLU A 404 -1.12 19.17 32.61
C GLU A 404 0.04 18.16 32.67
N VAL A 405 1.07 18.33 31.85
CA VAL A 405 2.29 17.49 31.87
C VAL A 405 2.97 17.56 33.24
N LYS A 406 3.04 18.77 33.82
CA LYS A 406 3.59 18.96 35.17
C LYS A 406 2.70 18.33 36.24
N ALA A 407 1.39 18.47 36.14
CA ALA A 407 0.44 17.92 37.12
C ALA A 407 0.46 16.39 37.15
N ARG A 408 0.64 15.77 35.97
CA ARG A 408 0.69 14.30 35.78
C ARG A 408 2.11 13.71 35.87
N ASN A 409 3.13 14.52 36.11
CA ASN A 409 4.55 14.12 36.15
C ASN A 409 5.00 13.39 34.86
N LEU A 410 4.58 13.88 33.70
CA LEU A 410 4.87 13.27 32.40
C LEU A 410 6.09 13.89 31.68
N GLY A 411 7.03 14.51 32.37
CA GLY A 411 8.26 15.08 31.79
C GLY A 411 8.18 16.56 31.49
N ALA A 412 8.74 17.00 30.36
CA ALA A 412 8.84 18.41 29.95
C ALA A 412 8.24 18.64 28.56
N VAL A 413 7.88 19.88 28.22
CA VAL A 413 7.35 20.27 26.92
C VAL A 413 8.30 21.23 26.22
N ARG A 414 8.54 21.01 24.93
CA ARG A 414 9.34 21.89 24.08
C ARG A 414 8.60 22.16 22.76
N LYS A 415 8.62 23.40 22.33
CA LYS A 415 8.11 23.78 21.02
C LYS A 415 9.18 23.51 19.94
N VAL A 416 8.77 22.92 18.83
CA VAL A 416 9.60 22.75 17.62
C VAL A 416 9.47 24.01 16.76
N GLU A 417 10.57 24.50 16.22
CA GLU A 417 10.55 25.66 15.35
C GLU A 417 9.90 25.35 13.98
N ARG A 418 9.32 26.38 13.37
CA ARG A 418 8.72 26.24 12.05
C ARG A 418 9.80 26.02 10.99
N ALA A 419 9.59 25.04 10.11
CA ALA A 419 10.40 24.81 8.94
C ALA A 419 9.53 24.65 7.70
N TYR A 420 10.07 24.96 6.53
CA TYR A 420 9.38 24.75 5.27
C TYR A 420 9.21 23.23 5.00
N VAL A 421 8.15 22.87 4.30
CA VAL A 421 7.83 21.47 3.99
C VAL A 421 8.99 20.76 3.29
N HIS A 422 9.60 21.40 2.30
CA HIS A 422 10.74 20.83 1.58
C HIS A 422 11.97 20.60 2.45
N ASP A 423 12.24 21.49 3.42
CA ASP A 423 13.35 21.34 4.36
C ASP A 423 13.10 20.18 5.32
N ARG A 424 11.85 20.02 5.79
CA ARG A 424 11.41 18.86 6.60
C ARG A 424 11.59 17.56 5.83
N ILE A 425 11.10 17.49 4.58
CA ILE A 425 11.23 16.31 3.73
C ILE A 425 12.70 15.95 3.50
N SER A 426 13.52 16.93 3.13
CA SER A 426 14.95 16.73 2.88
C SER A 426 15.70 16.35 4.16
N GLY A 427 15.34 16.94 5.30
CA GLY A 427 15.84 16.59 6.62
C GLY A 427 15.49 15.15 6.99
N THR A 428 14.23 14.77 6.80
CA THR A 428 13.73 13.41 7.07
C THR A 428 14.48 12.36 6.26
N ARG A 429 14.70 12.58 4.96
CA ARG A 429 15.51 11.67 4.14
C ARG A 429 16.91 11.42 4.72
N ARG A 430 17.54 12.46 5.26
CA ARG A 430 18.89 12.35 5.87
C ARG A 430 18.88 11.59 7.20
N ILE A 431 17.88 11.83 8.06
CA ILE A 431 17.84 11.20 9.39
C ILE A 431 17.38 9.75 9.35
N LEU A 432 16.57 9.36 8.35
CA LEU A 432 16.09 7.99 8.21
C LEU A 432 17.22 6.94 8.18
N ALA A 433 18.42 7.30 7.74
CA ALA A 433 19.59 6.42 7.81
C ALA A 433 20.08 6.14 9.26
N LYS A 434 19.68 6.96 10.24
CA LYS A 434 20.11 6.87 11.64
C LYS A 434 18.97 6.45 12.59
N VAL A 435 17.81 6.10 12.05
CA VAL A 435 16.63 5.75 12.80
C VAL A 435 16.32 4.26 12.63
N GLU A 436 15.98 3.60 13.72
CA GLU A 436 15.41 2.25 13.75
C GLU A 436 13.99 2.29 14.33
N PHE A 437 13.14 1.35 13.90
CA PHE A 437 11.74 1.32 14.26
C PHE A 437 11.35 -0.01 14.88
N ASP A 438 10.72 0.02 16.05
CA ASP A 438 10.05 -1.17 16.57
C ASP A 438 8.81 -1.46 15.70
N GLN A 439 8.83 -2.60 15.02
CA GLN A 439 7.80 -2.97 14.05
C GLN A 439 6.41 -3.05 14.69
N ALA A 440 6.32 -3.59 15.91
CA ALA A 440 5.04 -3.74 16.60
C ALA A 440 4.46 -2.38 17.02
N GLY A 441 5.27 -1.57 17.68
CA GLY A 441 4.84 -0.27 18.20
C GLY A 441 4.65 0.81 17.14
N CYS A 442 5.37 0.73 16.00
CA CYS A 442 5.43 1.77 14.99
C CYS A 442 4.72 1.42 13.67
N SER A 443 4.02 0.27 13.57
CA SER A 443 3.50 -0.24 12.30
C SER A 443 2.69 0.80 11.51
N GLN A 444 1.76 1.51 12.16
CA GLN A 444 0.93 2.53 11.50
C GLN A 444 1.75 3.75 11.08
N GLY A 445 2.66 4.23 11.92
CA GLY A 445 3.55 5.35 11.59
C GLY A 445 4.49 5.03 10.41
N VAL A 446 5.04 3.81 10.35
CA VAL A 446 5.83 3.32 9.22
C VAL A 446 4.99 3.32 7.93
N LYS A 447 3.71 2.94 8.00
CA LYS A 447 2.78 3.04 6.87
C LYS A 447 2.60 4.50 6.43
N CYS A 448 2.49 5.44 7.37
CA CYS A 448 2.43 6.87 7.04
C CYS A 448 3.69 7.33 6.28
N LEU A 449 4.89 6.96 6.74
CA LEU A 449 6.13 7.32 6.05
C LEU A 449 6.22 6.72 4.64
N ARG A 450 5.76 5.49 4.43
CA ARG A 450 5.76 4.82 3.12
C ARG A 450 4.75 5.43 2.14
N ASN A 451 3.65 5.98 2.65
CA ASN A 451 2.55 6.51 1.84
C ASN A 451 2.53 8.05 1.73
N TYR A 452 3.47 8.75 2.38
CA TYR A 452 3.62 10.20 2.26
C TYR A 452 4.15 10.56 0.88
N ARG A 453 3.28 11.15 0.05
CA ARG A 453 3.52 11.32 -1.38
C ARG A 453 3.16 12.71 -1.88
N LYS A 454 3.65 13.03 -3.06
CA LYS A 454 3.27 14.22 -3.81
C LYS A 454 1.79 14.16 -4.23
N GLU A 455 1.15 15.31 -4.26
CA GLU A 455 -0.17 15.45 -4.84
C GLU A 455 -0.12 15.27 -6.36
N TRP A 456 -1.07 14.52 -6.92
CA TRP A 456 -1.21 14.38 -8.37
C TRP A 456 -2.13 15.48 -8.91
N ASP A 457 -1.66 16.25 -9.89
CA ASP A 457 -2.48 17.21 -10.64
C ASP A 457 -3.16 16.49 -11.80
N GLU A 458 -4.47 16.35 -11.71
CA GLU A 458 -5.27 15.65 -12.74
C GLU A 458 -5.31 16.42 -14.08
N ASP A 459 -5.31 17.73 -14.04
CA ASP A 459 -5.42 18.59 -15.22
C ASP A 459 -4.11 18.63 -16.01
N LEU A 460 -2.99 18.71 -15.29
CA LEU A 460 -1.66 18.78 -15.88
C LEU A 460 -1.02 17.39 -16.10
N GLY A 461 -1.53 16.35 -15.45
CA GLY A 461 -1.00 14.99 -15.54
C GLY A 461 0.42 14.85 -14.95
N VAL A 462 0.75 15.64 -13.93
CA VAL A 462 2.07 15.65 -13.25
C VAL A 462 1.91 15.66 -11.74
N PHE A 463 2.96 15.26 -11.02
CA PHE A 463 3.01 15.43 -9.57
C PHE A 463 3.37 16.86 -9.21
N ARG A 464 2.58 17.48 -8.33
CA ARG A 464 2.91 18.75 -7.67
C ARG A 464 4.08 18.55 -6.71
N ASP A 465 4.80 19.62 -6.42
CA ASP A 465 5.86 19.54 -5.41
C ASP A 465 5.34 19.51 -3.96
N GLU A 466 4.06 19.78 -3.78
CA GLU A 466 3.39 19.75 -2.48
C GLU A 466 2.93 18.34 -2.10
N PRO A 467 2.98 17.99 -0.80
CA PRO A 467 2.46 16.72 -0.34
C PRO A 467 0.94 16.65 -0.43
N LEU A 468 0.44 15.49 -0.81
CA LEU A 468 -0.98 15.17 -0.69
C LEU A 468 -1.38 15.17 0.78
N HIS A 469 -2.39 15.97 1.13
CA HIS A 469 -2.97 15.96 2.47
C HIS A 469 -3.97 14.81 2.59
N ASN A 470 -3.55 13.75 3.27
CA ASN A 470 -4.36 12.55 3.51
C ASN A 470 -4.00 11.93 4.88
N TRP A 471 -4.51 10.74 5.18
CA TRP A 471 -4.24 10.03 6.43
C TRP A 471 -2.73 9.85 6.73
N ALA A 472 -1.88 9.71 5.72
CA ALA A 472 -0.44 9.51 5.90
C ALA A 472 0.31 10.81 6.24
N SER A 473 -0.25 11.97 5.87
CA SER A 473 0.43 13.27 6.04
C SER A 473 0.67 13.60 7.51
N HIS A 474 -0.29 13.35 8.40
CA HIS A 474 -0.16 13.69 9.83
C HIS A 474 1.01 12.95 10.50
N GLY A 475 1.11 11.62 10.30
CA GLY A 475 2.21 10.82 10.84
C GLY A 475 3.57 11.18 10.24
N ALA A 476 3.62 11.48 8.95
CA ALA A 476 4.85 11.88 8.28
C ALA A 476 5.29 13.31 8.66
N ASP A 477 4.35 14.22 8.83
CA ASP A 477 4.62 15.61 9.26
C ASP A 477 5.08 15.67 10.71
N ALA A 478 4.48 14.85 11.60
CA ALA A 478 4.98 14.64 12.96
C ALA A 478 6.44 14.15 12.95
N PHE A 479 6.74 13.12 12.16
CA PHE A 479 8.11 12.61 12.02
C PHE A 479 9.06 13.65 11.41
N GLY A 480 8.57 14.48 10.48
CA GLY A 480 9.32 15.62 9.93
C GLY A 480 9.78 16.62 10.98
N GLY A 481 9.04 16.76 12.08
CA GLY A 481 9.45 17.53 13.26
C GLY A 481 10.72 16.98 13.94
N LEU A 482 10.91 15.66 13.94
CA LEU A 482 12.13 15.03 14.45
C LEU A 482 13.37 15.48 13.65
N ALA A 483 13.25 15.64 12.34
CA ALA A 483 14.37 16.10 11.50
C ALA A 483 14.87 17.51 11.89
N ILE A 484 13.98 18.38 12.38
CA ILE A 484 14.32 19.74 12.79
C ILE A 484 15.15 19.72 14.08
N ILE A 485 14.78 18.85 15.02
CA ILE A 485 15.45 18.78 16.33
C ILE A 485 16.62 17.80 16.38
N PHE A 486 16.82 17.01 15.34
CA PHE A 486 17.72 15.85 15.33
C PHE A 486 19.17 16.18 15.72
N THR A 487 19.71 17.30 15.23
CA THR A 487 21.10 17.72 15.52
C THR A 487 21.32 18.13 16.99
N GLY A 488 20.26 18.47 17.70
CA GLY A 488 20.29 18.85 19.11
C GLY A 488 19.98 17.69 20.08
N LEU A 489 19.77 16.46 19.56
CA LEU A 489 19.47 15.30 20.40
C LEU A 489 20.77 14.70 20.93
N ALA A 490 20.79 14.42 22.23
CA ALA A 490 21.87 13.72 22.92
C ALA A 490 21.31 12.54 23.70
N ALA A 491 22.06 11.45 23.78
CA ALA A 491 21.72 10.31 24.62
C ALA A 491 22.01 10.66 26.07
N GLU A 492 20.96 10.92 26.84
CA GLU A 492 21.04 11.22 28.27
C GLU A 492 20.37 10.10 29.06
N PRO A 493 21.14 9.19 29.69
CA PRO A 493 20.56 8.18 30.54
C PRO A 493 19.81 8.77 31.73
N LEU A 494 18.75 8.10 32.17
CA LEU A 494 18.05 8.46 33.40
C LEU A 494 19.01 8.40 34.58
N LYS A 495 19.02 9.43 35.40
CA LYS A 495 19.79 9.40 36.64
C LYS A 495 19.22 8.30 37.54
N PRO A 496 20.07 7.42 38.11
CA PRO A 496 19.55 6.43 39.05
C PRO A 496 18.83 7.16 40.19
N GLU A 497 17.68 6.65 40.57
CA GLU A 497 17.01 7.16 41.78
C GLU A 497 17.99 7.15 42.96
N PRO A 498 18.13 8.24 43.72
CA PRO A 498 18.92 8.25 44.91
C PRO A 498 18.39 7.13 45.83
N LYS A 499 19.25 6.18 46.17
CA LYS A 499 18.87 5.16 47.16
C LYS A 499 18.30 5.87 48.39
N PRO A 500 17.10 5.51 48.86
CA PRO A 500 16.57 6.12 50.06
C PRO A 500 17.62 6.05 51.16
N LEU A 501 17.95 7.20 51.72
CA LEU A 501 18.87 7.21 52.88
C LEU A 501 18.26 6.33 53.94
N PRO A 502 19.03 5.40 54.54
CA PRO A 502 18.52 4.56 55.60
C PRO A 502 17.97 5.44 56.72
N THR A 503 16.71 5.24 57.04
CA THR A 503 16.09 5.96 58.15
C THR A 503 16.69 5.44 59.47
N PHE A 504 16.70 6.23 60.52
CA PHE A 504 17.23 5.87 61.84
C PHE A 504 16.67 4.53 62.40
N GLN A 505 15.52 4.09 61.90
CA GLN A 505 14.91 2.80 62.24
C GLN A 505 15.49 1.59 61.49
N THR A 506 16.22 1.79 60.40
CA THR A 506 16.80 0.73 59.55
C THR A 506 18.33 0.78 59.49
N MET A 507 18.99 1.78 60.10
CA MET A 507 20.45 1.88 60.16
C MET A 507 21.00 0.85 61.14
N THR A 508 21.90 0.02 60.65
CA THR A 508 22.79 -0.77 61.51
C THR A 508 23.96 0.10 61.97
N PHE A 509 24.64 -0.28 63.04
CA PHE A 509 25.82 0.43 63.56
C PHE A 509 26.93 0.55 62.49
N ASN A 510 27.06 -0.42 61.60
CA ASN A 510 27.99 -0.37 60.46
C ASN A 510 27.58 0.67 59.40
N ASP A 511 26.30 0.87 59.15
CA ASP A 511 25.80 1.90 58.23
C ASP A 511 26.08 3.32 58.78
N PHE A 512 25.97 3.50 60.09
CA PHE A 512 26.28 4.74 60.79
C PHE A 512 27.78 5.09 60.71
N VAL A 513 28.66 4.12 60.93
CA VAL A 513 30.12 4.31 60.87
C VAL A 513 30.60 4.65 59.43
N ASN A 514 29.99 4.04 58.42
CA ASN A 514 30.34 4.27 57.01
C ASN A 514 29.69 5.52 56.41
N SER A 515 28.70 6.15 57.05
CA SER A 515 28.06 7.40 56.62
C SER A 515 28.66 8.65 57.22
N THR A 516 29.59 8.54 58.15
CA THR A 516 30.34 9.69 58.72
C THR A 516 31.35 10.18 57.68
N PRO A 517 31.32 11.47 57.27
CA PRO A 517 32.31 11.99 56.34
C PRO A 517 33.71 11.87 56.98
N THR A 518 34.62 11.18 56.30
CA THR A 518 36.05 11.31 56.61
C THR A 518 36.47 12.73 56.26
N TYR A 519 36.70 13.53 57.29
CA TYR A 519 37.38 14.81 57.14
C TYR A 519 38.83 14.50 56.72
N ASP A 520 39.14 14.72 55.45
CA ASP A 520 40.53 14.80 54.99
C ASP A 520 41.22 15.95 55.69
N SER A 521 42.11 15.61 56.59
CA SER A 521 43.01 16.56 57.26
C SER A 521 44.22 16.89 56.36
N GLU A 522 43.98 17.55 55.24
CA GLU A 522 45.02 18.19 54.45
C GLU A 522 44.64 19.66 54.22
N HIS A 523 44.83 20.46 55.27
CA HIS A 523 45.14 21.90 55.14
C HIS A 523 45.53 22.41 56.55
N VAL A 524 46.85 22.24 56.87
CA VAL A 524 47.61 23.14 57.71
C VAL A 524 48.89 23.52 56.95
#